data_2214ecc83d787779c12b2aa86209b2c8
#
_entry.id   2214ecc83d787779c12b2aa86209b2c8
#
_cell.length_a   1.000
_cell.length_b   1.000
_cell.length_c   1.000
_cell.angle_alpha   90.00
_cell.angle_beta   90.00
_cell.angle_gamma   90.00
#
_symmetry.space_group_name_H-M   'P 1'
#
loop_
_entity.id
_entity.type
_entity.pdbx_description
1 polymer ?
#
loop_
_entity_poly.entity_id
_entity_poly.type
_entity_poly.pdbx_seq_one_letter_code
_entity_poly.pdbx_strand_id
1 'polypeptide(L)'
;APWLQQMLNDSNAYYLLGFNSTLQATDGEFHEIEVQVGRPQGNLRARKGYWAITELDVQRSLRAATDEPPRAVDVALGALSEQRRGQLVRTWFGSSRADNGKTRMKFVWEPVLERGRRGAQASRILVTAMGENGGAYFRGRVPESAAPGRGTTRDRNAANGSSAGASIEFEAEPGVMQISLAIEGDAGEVLDRDRDEISVPDFTTPEILFSTPSFIRARNALEYREVSEDWAISPTASRTFRRTDYLLVRFNAYAAGDVVPEVYARLLNRRGDEMFPLTLRPASDGQPYQVEFLPSFLAPGEYLIELMAETPQSEASELLAFRLGA
;
A
#
# COMPACT_ATOMS: atom_id res chain seq x y z
N ALA A 1 -18.12 38.72 8.41
CA ALA A 1 -17.85 38.80 6.95
C ALA A 1 -19.12 38.35 6.22
N PRO A 2 -19.66 39.10 5.26
CA PRO A 2 -20.97 38.82 4.63
C PRO A 2 -21.05 37.42 3.96
N TRP A 3 -19.94 36.89 3.49
CA TRP A 3 -19.88 35.59 2.81
C TRP A 3 -20.14 34.40 3.73
N LEU A 4 -19.74 34.49 5.01
CA LEU A 4 -19.96 33.43 6.02
C LEU A 4 -21.43 33.32 6.40
N GLN A 5 -22.12 34.46 6.52
CA GLN A 5 -23.57 34.53 6.76
C GLN A 5 -24.38 34.03 5.57
N GLN A 6 -23.86 34.23 4.36
CA GLN A 6 -24.43 33.73 3.12
C GLN A 6 -24.29 32.22 3.00
N MET A 7 -23.14 31.63 3.39
CA MET A 7 -22.93 30.16 3.47
C MET A 7 -23.88 29.52 4.50
N LEU A 8 -24.05 30.14 5.65
CA LEU A 8 -24.95 29.62 6.70
C LEU A 8 -26.44 29.69 6.28
N ASN A 9 -26.82 30.71 5.53
CA ASN A 9 -28.17 30.83 5.00
C ASN A 9 -28.41 29.84 3.84
N ASP A 10 -27.43 29.61 2.99
CA ASP A 10 -27.51 28.64 1.89
C ASP A 10 -27.53 27.17 2.40
N SER A 11 -27.03 26.90 3.62
CA SER A 11 -27.04 25.56 4.23
C SER A 11 -28.32 25.26 5.02
N ASN A 12 -29.11 26.25 5.38
CA ASN A 12 -30.29 26.07 6.23
C ASN A 12 -31.59 25.82 5.48
N ALA A 13 -31.69 26.09 4.19
CA ALA A 13 -32.84 25.77 3.38
C ALA A 13 -32.47 25.61 1.90
N TYR A 14 -32.41 24.38 1.41
CA TYR A 14 -32.31 24.09 -0.02
C TYR A 14 -33.40 23.11 -0.42
N TYR A 15 -33.84 23.21 -1.66
CA TYR A 15 -34.74 22.25 -2.28
C TYR A 15 -33.94 21.39 -3.27
N LEU A 16 -34.01 20.07 -3.07
CA LEU A 16 -33.50 19.12 -4.07
C LEU A 16 -34.64 18.76 -5.00
N LEU A 17 -34.57 19.19 -6.25
CA LEU A 17 -35.55 18.87 -7.28
C LEU A 17 -34.94 17.84 -8.21
N GLY A 18 -35.53 16.64 -8.25
CA GLY A 18 -35.24 15.63 -9.26
C GLY A 18 -36.27 15.73 -10.38
N PHE A 19 -35.83 15.67 -11.63
CA PHE A 19 -36.69 15.57 -12.79
C PHE A 19 -36.18 14.47 -13.72
N ASN A 20 -37.09 13.81 -14.40
CA ASN A 20 -36.75 12.93 -15.51
C ASN A 20 -36.85 13.73 -16.80
N SER A 21 -35.76 13.76 -17.57
CA SER A 21 -35.79 14.36 -18.91
C SER A 21 -36.81 13.62 -19.79
N THR A 22 -37.70 14.33 -20.44
CA THR A 22 -38.61 13.79 -21.42
C THR A 22 -37.95 13.47 -22.76
N LEU A 23 -36.75 14.02 -22.99
CA LEU A 23 -35.85 13.67 -24.07
C LEU A 23 -34.90 12.60 -23.55
N GLN A 24 -34.87 11.43 -24.18
CA GLN A 24 -33.81 10.43 -23.93
C GLN A 24 -32.50 10.97 -24.55
N ALA A 25 -31.93 11.98 -23.89
CA ALA A 25 -30.71 12.59 -24.36
C ALA A 25 -29.52 11.75 -23.90
N THR A 26 -29.11 10.83 -24.77
CA THR A 26 -27.84 10.09 -24.71
C THR A 26 -26.92 10.55 -25.84
N ASP A 27 -27.05 11.82 -26.23
CA ASP A 27 -26.37 12.44 -27.38
C ASP A 27 -24.96 12.97 -27.06
N GLY A 28 -24.58 13.05 -25.80
CA GLY A 28 -23.31 13.63 -25.40
C GLY A 28 -23.28 15.16 -25.44
N GLU A 29 -24.43 15.81 -25.62
CA GLU A 29 -24.54 17.25 -25.72
C GLU A 29 -24.87 17.94 -24.39
N PHE A 30 -24.66 19.26 -24.34
CA PHE A 30 -25.01 20.04 -23.16
C PHE A 30 -26.48 20.50 -23.24
N HIS A 31 -27.29 20.08 -22.25
CA HIS A 31 -28.69 20.46 -22.11
C HIS A 31 -28.83 21.55 -21.06
N GLU A 32 -29.40 22.70 -21.50
CA GLU A 32 -29.66 23.81 -20.62
C GLU A 32 -30.90 23.56 -19.74
N ILE A 33 -30.79 23.90 -18.47
CA ILE A 33 -31.88 23.82 -17.49
C ILE A 33 -32.31 25.25 -17.11
N GLU A 34 -33.57 25.57 -17.41
CA GLU A 34 -34.19 26.79 -16.95
C GLU A 34 -35.14 26.50 -15.80
N VAL A 35 -34.92 27.11 -14.63
CA VAL A 35 -35.80 26.98 -13.47
C VAL A 35 -36.58 28.27 -13.29
N GLN A 36 -37.90 28.18 -13.39
CA GLN A 36 -38.81 29.30 -13.18
C GLN A 36 -39.55 29.12 -11.84
N VAL A 37 -39.57 30.17 -11.02
CA VAL A 37 -40.26 30.16 -9.74
C VAL A 37 -41.47 31.12 -9.83
N GLY A 38 -42.66 30.57 -9.55
CA GLY A 38 -43.91 31.32 -9.68
C GLY A 38 -44.12 32.46 -8.69
N ARG A 39 -43.21 32.67 -7.72
CA ARG A 39 -43.22 33.83 -6.78
C ARG A 39 -41.87 34.51 -6.75
N PRO A 40 -41.77 35.79 -7.06
CA PRO A 40 -40.48 36.50 -7.23
C PRO A 40 -39.89 37.02 -5.91
N GLN A 41 -39.75 36.18 -4.87
CA GLN A 41 -39.10 36.57 -3.62
C GLN A 41 -38.04 35.53 -3.27
N GLY A 42 -36.84 35.72 -3.82
CA GLY A 42 -35.69 34.88 -3.47
C GLY A 42 -34.62 34.92 -4.56
N ASN A 43 -33.38 34.69 -4.15
CA ASN A 43 -32.25 34.52 -5.10
C ASN A 43 -32.22 33.09 -5.56
N LEU A 44 -32.65 32.81 -6.76
CA LEU A 44 -32.63 31.49 -7.36
C LEU A 44 -31.20 31.13 -7.80
N ARG A 45 -30.65 30.06 -7.24
CA ARG A 45 -29.43 29.44 -7.72
C ARG A 45 -29.73 28.03 -8.21
N ALA A 46 -29.65 27.81 -9.51
CA ALA A 46 -29.82 26.51 -10.11
C ALA A 46 -28.61 26.17 -11.01
N ARG A 47 -28.40 24.92 -11.29
CA ARG A 47 -27.46 24.49 -12.35
C ARG A 47 -27.97 25.01 -13.68
N LYS A 48 -27.07 25.55 -14.49
CA LYS A 48 -27.41 26.06 -15.84
C LYS A 48 -27.72 24.93 -16.85
N GLY A 49 -27.29 23.73 -16.56
CA GLY A 49 -27.48 22.60 -17.44
C GLY A 49 -26.71 21.36 -16.99
N TYR A 50 -26.75 20.33 -17.81
CA TYR A 50 -25.99 19.10 -17.64
C TYR A 50 -25.51 18.59 -19.01
N TRP A 51 -24.42 17.86 -18.99
CA TRP A 51 -23.97 17.10 -20.15
C TRP A 51 -24.72 15.77 -20.18
N ALA A 52 -25.38 15.46 -21.26
CA ALA A 52 -25.98 14.15 -21.46
C ALA A 52 -24.89 13.10 -21.59
N ILE A 53 -25.10 11.95 -20.95
CA ILE A 53 -24.18 10.82 -21.08
C ILE A 53 -24.42 10.13 -22.43
N THR A 54 -23.35 9.69 -23.09
CA THR A 54 -23.50 8.93 -24.32
C THR A 54 -23.99 7.51 -24.05
N GLU A 55 -24.54 6.84 -25.05
CA GLU A 55 -24.96 5.44 -24.94
C GLU A 55 -23.77 4.52 -24.58
N LEU A 56 -22.56 4.87 -25.02
CA LEU A 56 -21.31 4.22 -24.63
C LEU A 56 -20.97 4.41 -23.14
N ASP A 57 -21.25 5.60 -22.60
CA ASP A 57 -21.02 5.87 -21.17
C ASP A 57 -22.07 5.17 -20.29
N VAL A 58 -23.32 5.06 -20.79
CA VAL A 58 -24.36 4.24 -20.14
C VAL A 58 -23.94 2.78 -20.12
N GLN A 59 -23.45 2.25 -21.25
CA GLN A 59 -22.97 0.87 -21.30
C GLN A 59 -21.74 0.63 -20.41
N ARG A 60 -20.81 1.59 -20.33
CA ARG A 60 -19.69 1.55 -19.39
C ARG A 60 -20.15 1.61 -17.94
N SER A 61 -21.11 2.47 -17.62
CA SER A 61 -21.68 2.58 -16.27
C SER A 61 -22.43 1.31 -15.87
N LEU A 62 -23.17 0.70 -16.79
CA LEU A 62 -23.85 -0.57 -16.54
C LEU A 62 -22.87 -1.73 -16.37
N ARG A 63 -21.77 -1.76 -17.15
CA ARG A 63 -20.68 -2.72 -16.94
C ARG A 63 -19.99 -2.47 -15.59
N ALA A 64 -19.69 -1.22 -15.24
CA ALA A 64 -19.09 -0.85 -13.95
C ALA A 64 -20.01 -1.10 -12.74
N ALA A 65 -21.33 -1.08 -12.93
CA ALA A 65 -22.30 -1.41 -11.88
C ALA A 65 -22.48 -2.93 -11.68
N THR A 66 -22.00 -3.75 -12.63
CA THR A 66 -22.07 -5.22 -12.54
C THR A 66 -20.77 -5.84 -12.04
N ASP A 67 -19.68 -5.08 -12.02
CA ASP A 67 -18.38 -5.53 -11.54
C ASP A 67 -18.19 -5.15 -10.06
N GLU A 68 -18.55 -6.07 -9.17
CA GLU A 68 -17.90 -6.18 -7.86
C GLU A 68 -16.37 -6.21 -8.10
N PRO A 69 -15.55 -5.48 -7.31
CA PRO A 69 -14.11 -5.56 -7.47
C PRO A 69 -13.66 -7.02 -7.45
N PRO A 70 -12.70 -7.43 -8.26
CA PRO A 70 -12.19 -8.79 -8.22
C PRO A 70 -11.83 -9.16 -6.78
N ARG A 71 -12.18 -10.35 -6.31
CA ARG A 71 -11.93 -10.81 -4.94
C ARG A 71 -10.48 -10.57 -4.49
N ALA A 72 -9.53 -10.70 -5.41
CA ALA A 72 -8.12 -10.43 -5.14
C ALA A 72 -7.87 -8.97 -4.74
N VAL A 73 -8.58 -8.01 -5.36
CA VAL A 73 -8.51 -6.57 -5.03
C VAL A 73 -9.05 -6.33 -3.62
N ASP A 74 -10.19 -6.92 -3.27
CA ASP A 74 -10.78 -6.78 -1.93
C ASP A 74 -9.87 -7.39 -0.86
N VAL A 75 -9.25 -8.53 -1.11
CA VAL A 75 -8.28 -9.15 -0.20
C VAL A 75 -7.06 -8.25 -0.01
N ALA A 76 -6.49 -7.72 -1.09
CA ALA A 76 -5.34 -6.83 -1.02
C ALA A 76 -5.65 -5.52 -0.27
N LEU A 77 -6.82 -4.93 -0.49
CA LEU A 77 -7.26 -3.73 0.24
C LEU A 77 -7.64 -4.04 1.69
N GLY A 78 -8.16 -5.23 1.97
CA GLY A 78 -8.47 -5.72 3.31
C GLY A 78 -7.22 -5.69 4.21
N ALA A 79 -6.08 -6.06 3.67
CA ALA A 79 -4.79 -6.02 4.39
C ALA A 79 -4.40 -4.60 4.87
N LEU A 80 -4.85 -3.53 4.19
CA LEU A 80 -4.67 -2.16 4.67
C LEU A 80 -5.58 -1.82 5.85
N SER A 81 -6.75 -2.45 5.93
CA SER A 81 -7.76 -2.17 6.95
C SER A 81 -7.47 -2.87 8.27
N GLU A 82 -6.69 -3.95 8.24
CA GLU A 82 -6.28 -4.72 9.42
C GLU A 82 -5.29 -3.98 10.32
N GLN A 83 -4.79 -2.82 9.90
CA GLN A 83 -4.03 -1.93 10.77
C GLN A 83 -4.95 -1.42 11.90
N ARG A 84 -5.03 -2.21 12.98
CA ARG A 84 -5.89 -1.94 14.15
C ARG A 84 -5.55 -0.59 14.76
N ARG A 85 -6.59 0.17 15.11
CA ARG A 85 -6.40 1.37 15.93
C ARG A 85 -5.72 0.98 17.25
N GLY A 86 -4.62 1.64 17.57
CA GLY A 86 -3.91 1.41 18.82
C GLY A 86 -2.69 0.49 18.71
N GLN A 87 -2.32 -0.01 17.55
CA GLN A 87 -1.08 -0.74 17.36
C GLN A 87 0.12 0.14 17.73
N LEU A 88 1.08 -0.44 18.47
CA LEU A 88 2.32 0.23 18.87
C LEU A 88 3.36 0.20 17.76
N VAL A 89 3.26 -0.78 16.87
CA VAL A 89 4.23 -1.04 15.80
C VAL A 89 3.52 -1.40 14.49
N ARG A 90 4.20 -1.16 13.38
CA ARG A 90 3.89 -1.74 12.08
C ARG A 90 4.91 -2.81 11.78
N THR A 91 4.47 -3.93 11.26
CA THR A 91 5.32 -5.06 10.89
C THR A 91 5.18 -5.39 9.42
N TRP A 92 6.22 -5.91 8.83
CA TRP A 92 6.22 -6.45 7.48
C TRP A 92 7.09 -7.71 7.44
N PHE A 93 6.56 -8.74 6.82
CA PHE A 93 7.29 -9.97 6.52
C PHE A 93 7.44 -10.10 5.01
N GLY A 94 8.65 -10.34 4.57
CA GLY A 94 8.96 -10.62 3.19
C GLY A 94 9.60 -11.97 3.01
N SER A 95 9.36 -12.59 1.86
CA SER A 95 9.93 -13.86 1.44
C SER A 95 10.67 -13.71 0.12
N SER A 96 11.78 -14.39 -0.03
CA SER A 96 12.55 -14.49 -1.27
C SER A 96 13.25 -15.84 -1.36
N ARG A 97 13.65 -16.24 -2.57
CA ARG A 97 14.37 -17.50 -2.78
C ARG A 97 15.75 -17.47 -2.12
N ALA A 98 16.09 -18.49 -1.39
CA ALA A 98 17.46 -18.77 -0.91
C ALA A 98 18.15 -19.81 -1.81
N ASP A 99 19.48 -19.88 -1.76
CA ASP A 99 20.27 -20.73 -2.66
C ASP A 99 20.18 -22.25 -2.35
N ASN A 100 19.65 -22.61 -1.17
CA ASN A 100 19.64 -23.98 -0.65
C ASN A 100 18.25 -24.65 -0.71
N GLY A 101 17.32 -24.14 -1.52
CA GLY A 101 15.94 -24.63 -1.61
C GLY A 101 15.04 -24.19 -0.46
N LYS A 102 15.56 -23.40 0.47
CA LYS A 102 14.78 -22.75 1.53
C LYS A 102 14.27 -21.40 1.07
N THR A 103 13.45 -20.81 1.89
CA THR A 103 12.95 -19.44 1.71
C THR A 103 13.63 -18.52 2.70
N ARG A 104 14.21 -17.44 2.19
CA ARG A 104 14.75 -16.36 3.00
C ARG A 104 13.60 -15.48 3.42
N MET A 105 13.40 -15.39 4.72
CA MET A 105 12.41 -14.53 5.36
C MET A 105 13.07 -13.26 5.87
N LYS A 106 12.45 -12.12 5.63
CA LYS A 106 12.86 -10.82 6.16
C LYS A 106 11.74 -10.24 7.00
N PHE A 107 12.04 -9.89 8.23
CA PHE A 107 11.13 -9.19 9.13
C PHE A 107 11.59 -7.75 9.29
N VAL A 108 10.65 -6.81 9.17
CA VAL A 108 10.87 -5.38 9.39
C VAL A 108 9.76 -4.86 10.29
N TRP A 109 10.09 -3.97 11.21
CA TRP A 109 9.11 -3.28 12.00
C TRP A 109 9.45 -1.80 12.18
N GLU A 110 8.42 -1.00 12.38
CA GLU A 110 8.52 0.43 12.64
C GLU A 110 7.60 0.82 13.80
N PRO A 111 8.02 1.70 14.74
CA PRO A 111 7.14 2.20 15.78
C PRO A 111 6.07 3.11 15.19
N VAL A 112 4.84 3.03 15.71
CA VAL A 112 3.77 3.96 15.38
C VAL A 112 3.87 5.17 16.30
N LEU A 113 4.30 6.31 15.73
CA LEU A 113 4.40 7.57 16.46
C LEU A 113 3.08 8.33 16.35
N GLU A 114 2.23 8.23 17.35
CA GLU A 114 1.02 9.06 17.44
C GLU A 114 1.34 10.39 18.15
N ARG A 115 0.99 11.52 17.49
CA ARG A 115 1.14 12.84 18.10
C ARG A 115 0.24 12.94 19.34
N GLY A 116 0.85 13.22 20.50
CA GLY A 116 0.12 13.42 21.76
C GLY A 116 -0.09 12.17 22.60
N ARG A 117 0.32 10.99 22.17
CA ARG A 117 0.29 9.79 23.00
C ARG A 117 1.36 9.89 24.08
N ARG A 118 0.95 10.07 25.34
CA ARG A 118 1.79 9.92 26.51
C ARG A 118 1.72 8.45 26.95
N GLY A 119 2.79 7.71 26.71
CA GLY A 119 2.88 6.29 27.08
C GLY A 119 4.20 5.68 26.64
N ALA A 120 4.46 4.45 27.08
CA ALA A 120 5.64 3.71 26.71
C ALA A 120 5.67 3.51 25.18
N GLN A 121 6.82 3.75 24.57
CA GLN A 121 7.06 3.57 23.13
C GLN A 121 7.71 2.22 22.91
N ALA A 122 7.40 1.56 21.79
CA ALA A 122 8.08 0.35 21.37
C ALA A 122 9.54 0.68 21.04
N SER A 123 10.47 -0.05 21.66
CA SER A 123 11.91 0.10 21.44
C SER A 123 12.54 -1.12 20.80
N ARG A 124 11.92 -2.29 20.95
CA ARG A 124 12.34 -3.56 20.34
C ARG A 124 11.22 -4.57 20.35
N ILE A 125 11.39 -5.61 19.55
CA ILE A 125 10.46 -6.73 19.47
C ILE A 125 11.23 -8.03 19.71
N LEU A 126 10.76 -8.85 20.64
CA LEU A 126 11.19 -10.25 20.72
C LEU A 126 10.40 -11.04 19.68
N VAL A 127 11.10 -11.53 18.67
CA VAL A 127 10.54 -12.34 17.58
C VAL A 127 10.85 -13.81 17.83
N THR A 128 9.84 -14.66 17.70
CA THR A 128 9.99 -16.11 17.68
C THR A 128 9.27 -16.64 16.44
N ALA A 129 10.03 -17.28 15.54
CA ALA A 129 9.54 -17.92 14.33
C ALA A 129 9.74 -19.44 14.45
N MET A 130 8.66 -20.22 14.36
CA MET A 130 8.68 -21.66 14.55
C MET A 130 8.00 -22.36 13.37
N GLY A 131 8.60 -23.43 12.88
CA GLY A 131 7.99 -24.30 11.88
C GLY A 131 6.95 -25.25 12.49
N GLU A 132 6.18 -25.91 11.64
CA GLU A 132 5.16 -26.90 12.04
C GLU A 132 5.72 -28.05 12.89
N ASN A 133 6.96 -28.42 12.64
CA ASN A 133 7.67 -29.45 13.38
C ASN A 133 8.15 -29.02 14.79
N GLY A 134 7.85 -27.78 15.20
CA GLY A 134 8.27 -27.19 16.47
C GLY A 134 9.72 -26.70 16.48
N GLY A 135 10.46 -26.81 15.36
CA GLY A 135 11.79 -26.24 15.22
C GLY A 135 11.74 -24.71 15.11
N ALA A 136 12.63 -24.03 15.82
CA ALA A 136 12.73 -22.57 15.71
C ALA A 136 13.62 -22.21 14.52
N TYR A 137 13.09 -21.41 13.60
CA TYR A 137 13.86 -20.76 12.54
C TYR A 137 14.59 -19.53 13.05
N PHE A 138 13.94 -18.78 13.94
CA PHE A 138 14.54 -17.64 14.60
C PHE A 138 13.95 -17.41 15.99
N ARG A 139 14.81 -16.95 16.93
CA ARG A 139 14.38 -16.43 18.23
C ARG A 139 15.37 -15.38 18.70
N GLY A 140 14.94 -14.14 18.78
CA GLY A 140 15.81 -13.04 19.17
C GLY A 140 15.07 -11.71 19.31
N ARG A 141 15.74 -10.73 19.88
CA ARG A 141 15.27 -9.34 19.96
C ARG A 141 15.72 -8.54 18.77
N VAL A 142 14.83 -7.70 18.26
CA VAL A 142 15.06 -6.86 17.07
C VAL A 142 14.76 -5.41 17.43
N PRO A 143 15.77 -4.53 17.52
CA PRO A 143 17.22 -4.81 17.46
C PRO A 143 17.71 -5.64 18.66
N GLU A 144 18.85 -6.28 18.53
CA GLU A 144 19.40 -7.16 19.56
C GLU A 144 19.72 -6.38 20.86
N SER A 145 20.31 -5.20 20.74
CA SER A 145 20.49 -4.26 21.84
C SER A 145 19.46 -3.16 21.80
N ALA A 146 18.90 -2.78 22.96
CA ALA A 146 18.10 -1.57 23.04
C ALA A 146 18.95 -0.39 22.55
N ALA A 147 18.43 0.41 21.62
CA ALA A 147 19.12 1.60 21.18
C ALA A 147 19.39 2.47 22.41
N PRO A 148 20.67 2.80 22.73
CA PRO A 148 20.96 3.67 23.87
C PRO A 148 20.27 5.00 23.62
N GLY A 149 19.47 5.45 24.58
CA GLY A 149 18.87 6.77 24.55
C GLY A 149 19.94 7.82 24.24
N ARG A 150 19.78 8.56 23.16
CA ARG A 150 20.60 9.72 22.74
C ARG A 150 22.11 9.53 22.89
N GLY A 151 22.75 9.12 21.83
CA GLY A 151 24.17 9.40 21.64
C GLY A 151 24.97 8.19 21.18
N THR A 152 25.60 8.38 20.04
CA THR A 152 26.71 7.62 19.48
C THR A 152 26.40 6.24 18.89
N THR A 153 25.86 6.24 17.72
CA THR A 153 26.49 5.65 16.51
C THR A 153 25.66 6.12 15.32
N ARG A 154 26.28 6.77 14.36
CA ARG A 154 25.68 7.17 13.10
C ARG A 154 25.36 5.90 12.27
N ASP A 155 24.27 5.25 12.61
CA ASP A 155 23.56 4.47 11.59
C ASP A 155 23.05 5.48 10.55
N ARG A 156 23.61 5.43 9.35
CA ARG A 156 23.24 6.33 8.24
C ARG A 156 21.74 6.31 7.97
N ASN A 157 21.06 5.20 8.29
CA ASN A 157 19.60 5.06 8.21
C ASN A 157 18.83 5.87 9.26
N ALA A 158 19.43 6.20 10.41
CA ALA A 158 18.79 7.04 11.44
C ALA A 158 18.86 8.54 11.09
N ALA A 159 19.79 8.96 10.24
CA ALA A 159 19.94 10.37 9.83
C ALA A 159 18.79 10.82 8.91
N ASN A 160 18.11 9.90 8.24
CA ASN A 160 17.05 10.20 7.29
C ASN A 160 15.65 10.29 7.91
N GLY A 161 15.56 10.48 9.25
CA GLY A 161 14.27 10.72 9.92
C GLY A 161 13.24 9.58 9.76
N SER A 162 13.63 8.41 9.28
CA SER A 162 12.92 7.17 9.53
C SER A 162 13.12 6.85 11.00
N SER A 163 12.05 6.75 11.76
CA SER A 163 12.07 6.10 13.07
C SER A 163 12.73 4.76 12.82
N ALA A 164 13.94 4.55 13.35
CA ALA A 164 14.77 3.42 12.98
C ALA A 164 14.01 2.11 13.23
N GLY A 165 13.36 1.61 12.19
CA GLY A 165 12.85 0.26 12.15
C GLY A 165 14.05 -0.67 12.17
N ALA A 166 13.98 -1.73 12.94
CA ALA A 166 14.98 -2.77 12.91
C ALA A 166 14.49 -3.90 12.00
N SER A 167 15.43 -4.58 11.36
CA SER A 167 15.15 -5.72 10.49
C SER A 167 16.04 -6.90 10.86
N ILE A 168 15.54 -8.10 10.58
CA ILE A 168 16.31 -9.35 10.61
C ILE A 168 15.99 -10.19 9.37
N GLU A 169 16.93 -11.06 9.03
CA GLU A 169 16.75 -12.09 8.02
C GLU A 169 17.06 -13.45 8.62
N PHE A 170 16.31 -14.46 8.21
CA PHE A 170 16.51 -15.86 8.57
C PHE A 170 15.96 -16.77 7.47
N GLU A 171 16.35 -18.03 7.47
CA GLU A 171 15.87 -19.02 6.51
C GLU A 171 14.81 -19.91 7.17
N ALA A 172 13.78 -20.25 6.40
CA ALA A 172 12.70 -21.13 6.79
C ALA A 172 12.45 -22.19 5.71
N GLU A 173 11.99 -23.36 6.12
CA GLU A 173 11.47 -24.37 5.20
C GLU A 173 10.10 -23.90 4.67
N PRO A 174 9.77 -24.22 3.40
CA PRO A 174 8.42 -24.01 2.87
C PRO A 174 7.35 -24.69 3.74
N GLY A 175 6.19 -24.05 3.88
CA GLY A 175 5.08 -24.54 4.70
C GLY A 175 4.48 -23.45 5.60
N VAL A 176 3.89 -23.84 6.72
CA VAL A 176 3.32 -22.90 7.68
C VAL A 176 4.34 -22.57 8.77
N MET A 177 4.52 -21.29 9.04
CA MET A 177 5.38 -20.78 10.11
C MET A 177 4.55 -20.00 11.11
N GLN A 178 4.66 -20.34 12.38
CA GLN A 178 4.06 -19.59 13.48
C GLN A 178 5.00 -18.48 13.94
N ILE A 179 4.48 -17.24 13.99
CA ILE A 179 5.20 -16.08 14.47
C ILE A 179 4.59 -15.63 15.78
N SER A 180 5.45 -15.35 16.76
CA SER A 180 5.09 -14.71 18.01
C SER A 180 5.94 -13.48 18.21
N LEU A 181 5.29 -12.33 18.43
CA LEU A 181 5.91 -11.03 18.64
C LEU A 181 5.60 -10.57 20.06
N ALA A 182 6.62 -10.20 20.85
CA ALA A 182 6.43 -9.49 22.09
C ALA A 182 7.09 -8.11 21.95
N ILE A 183 6.25 -7.06 21.97
CA ILE A 183 6.66 -5.68 21.81
C ILE A 183 7.12 -5.17 23.17
N GLU A 184 8.38 -4.75 23.23
CA GLU A 184 9.02 -4.31 24.47
C GLU A 184 9.27 -2.79 24.43
N GLY A 185 9.09 -2.15 25.58
CA GLY A 185 9.46 -0.75 25.82
C GLY A 185 10.94 -0.59 26.22
N ASP A 186 11.32 0.66 26.50
CA ASP A 186 12.72 1.02 26.81
C ASP A 186 13.26 0.34 28.07
N ALA A 187 12.42 0.11 29.08
CA ALA A 187 12.79 -0.59 30.30
C ALA A 187 12.73 -2.13 30.18
N GLY A 188 12.38 -2.64 28.99
CA GLY A 188 12.23 -4.08 28.73
C GLY A 188 10.89 -4.65 29.15
N GLU A 189 9.95 -3.81 29.55
CA GLU A 189 8.58 -4.22 29.84
C GLU A 189 7.85 -4.63 28.54
N VAL A 190 7.03 -5.66 28.62
CA VAL A 190 6.21 -6.10 27.50
C VAL A 190 4.97 -5.22 27.42
N LEU A 191 4.87 -4.47 26.34
CA LEU A 191 3.78 -3.54 26.06
C LEU A 191 2.59 -4.21 25.36
N ASP A 192 2.91 -5.17 24.47
CA ASP A 192 1.90 -5.89 23.68
C ASP A 192 2.45 -7.23 23.20
N ARG A 193 1.57 -8.14 22.79
CA ARG A 193 1.90 -9.43 22.20
C ARG A 193 0.99 -9.73 21.04
N ASP A 194 1.59 -10.24 19.96
CA ASP A 194 0.89 -10.68 18.78
C ASP A 194 1.33 -12.09 18.36
N ARG A 195 0.41 -12.83 17.74
CA ARG A 195 0.70 -14.16 17.17
C ARG A 195 -0.02 -14.26 15.83
N ASP A 196 0.70 -14.78 14.85
CA ASP A 196 0.20 -14.95 13.50
C ASP A 196 0.78 -16.21 12.86
N GLU A 197 0.14 -16.69 11.81
CA GLU A 197 0.61 -17.78 10.96
C GLU A 197 0.94 -17.21 9.57
N ILE A 198 2.15 -17.50 9.10
CA ILE A 198 2.64 -17.03 7.81
C ILE A 198 2.90 -18.24 6.93
N SER A 199 2.32 -18.24 5.72
CA SER A 199 2.68 -19.19 4.68
C SER A 199 4.05 -18.86 4.13
N VAL A 200 4.98 -19.78 4.21
CA VAL A 200 6.33 -19.70 3.64
C VAL A 200 6.28 -20.31 2.25
N PRO A 201 6.45 -19.52 1.18
CA PRO A 201 6.37 -20.03 -0.20
C PRO A 201 7.49 -21.02 -0.51
N ASP A 202 7.21 -21.95 -1.39
CA ASP A 202 8.21 -22.84 -1.99
C ASP A 202 8.66 -22.28 -3.34
N PHE A 203 9.80 -21.63 -3.38
CA PHE A 203 10.38 -21.08 -4.61
C PHE A 203 11.09 -22.10 -5.51
N THR A 204 10.98 -23.40 -5.19
CA THR A 204 11.49 -24.49 -6.04
C THR A 204 10.43 -25.06 -6.98
N THR A 205 9.19 -24.60 -6.87
CA THR A 205 8.08 -25.02 -7.74
C THR A 205 8.29 -24.53 -9.19
N PRO A 206 7.70 -25.23 -10.17
CA PRO A 206 7.81 -24.81 -11.58
C PRO A 206 6.98 -23.57 -11.94
N GLU A 207 6.14 -23.12 -11.04
CA GLU A 207 5.27 -21.95 -11.24
C GLU A 207 6.06 -20.64 -11.11
N ILE A 208 5.55 -19.58 -11.75
CA ILE A 208 6.10 -18.24 -11.52
C ILE A 208 5.67 -17.76 -10.13
N LEU A 209 6.66 -17.38 -9.31
CA LEU A 209 6.43 -16.81 -8.00
C LEU A 209 7.16 -15.48 -7.86
N PHE A 210 6.50 -14.51 -7.21
CA PHE A 210 7.13 -13.28 -6.79
C PHE A 210 7.74 -13.45 -5.39
N SER A 211 8.94 -12.86 -5.17
CA SER A 211 9.31 -12.52 -3.79
C SER A 211 8.28 -11.54 -3.24
N THR A 212 8.07 -11.51 -1.93
CA THR A 212 7.17 -10.51 -1.36
C THR A 212 7.64 -9.10 -1.73
N PRO A 213 6.83 -8.33 -2.49
CA PRO A 213 7.24 -7.01 -2.92
C PRO A 213 7.35 -6.04 -1.74
N SER A 214 8.41 -5.26 -1.76
CA SER A 214 8.77 -4.37 -0.67
C SER A 214 8.71 -2.89 -1.09
N PHE A 215 8.06 -2.05 -0.26
CA PHE A 215 8.09 -0.61 -0.46
C PHE A 215 9.32 0.01 0.20
N ILE A 216 9.97 0.91 -0.55
CA ILE A 216 10.99 1.81 -0.04
C ILE A 216 10.46 3.21 -0.26
N ARG A 217 10.57 4.04 0.77
CA ARG A 217 10.08 5.42 0.75
C ARG A 217 11.22 6.39 0.86
N ALA A 218 11.24 7.40 -0.01
CA ALA A 218 12.07 8.59 0.12
C ALA A 218 11.18 9.84 0.25
N ARG A 219 11.56 10.78 1.11
CA ARG A 219 10.76 11.97 1.43
C ARG A 219 11.06 13.17 0.54
N ASN A 220 12.16 13.12 -0.18
CA ASN A 220 12.62 14.18 -1.07
C ASN A 220 13.53 13.60 -2.16
N ALA A 221 13.85 14.42 -3.16
CA ALA A 221 14.65 14.01 -4.32
C ALA A 221 16.11 13.63 -3.98
N LEU A 222 16.67 14.18 -2.90
CA LEU A 222 18.05 13.81 -2.48
C LEU A 222 18.05 12.39 -1.89
N GLU A 223 17.15 12.13 -0.94
CA GLU A 223 16.95 10.81 -0.35
C GLU A 223 16.60 9.77 -1.42
N TYR A 224 15.75 10.15 -2.41
CA TYR A 224 15.41 9.27 -3.53
C TYR A 224 16.64 8.82 -4.31
N ARG A 225 17.58 9.72 -4.63
CA ARG A 225 18.81 9.36 -5.34
C ARG A 225 19.69 8.38 -4.54
N GLU A 226 19.76 8.58 -3.22
CA GLU A 226 20.51 7.70 -2.34
C GLU A 226 19.86 6.30 -2.26
N VAL A 227 18.55 6.23 -2.03
CA VAL A 227 17.86 4.93 -1.86
C VAL A 227 17.65 4.19 -3.18
N SER A 228 17.60 4.89 -4.32
CA SER A 228 17.41 4.25 -5.63
C SER A 228 18.58 3.38 -6.05
N GLU A 229 19.78 3.69 -5.58
CA GLU A 229 21.01 2.96 -5.86
C GLU A 229 21.49 2.09 -4.68
N ASP A 230 20.95 2.27 -3.50
CA ASP A 230 21.27 1.45 -2.31
C ASP A 230 20.34 0.25 -2.21
N TRP A 231 20.82 -0.91 -2.69
CA TRP A 231 20.07 -2.16 -2.69
C TRP A 231 20.01 -2.84 -1.30
N ALA A 232 20.84 -2.41 -0.35
CA ALA A 232 20.85 -2.94 1.01
C ALA A 232 19.85 -2.24 1.94
N ILE A 233 19.18 -1.18 1.46
CA ILE A 233 18.24 -0.43 2.28
C ILE A 233 17.04 -1.30 2.70
N SER A 234 16.69 -1.20 3.97
CA SER A 234 15.53 -1.91 4.51
C SER A 234 14.22 -1.28 4.02
N PRO A 235 13.24 -2.11 3.64
CA PRO A 235 11.91 -1.63 3.25
C PRO A 235 11.18 -0.97 4.42
N THR A 236 10.16 -0.18 4.10
CA THR A 236 9.22 0.36 5.10
C THR A 236 8.13 -0.66 5.41
N ALA A 237 7.79 -0.82 6.69
CA ALA A 237 6.64 -1.61 7.12
C ALA A 237 5.31 -0.86 6.87
N SER A 238 5.35 0.46 6.68
CA SER A 238 4.17 1.27 6.38
C SER A 238 3.63 0.99 4.98
N ARG A 239 2.31 0.98 4.87
CA ARG A 239 1.57 1.00 3.60
C ARG A 239 0.79 2.31 3.41
N THR A 240 1.07 3.30 4.25
CA THR A 240 0.49 4.63 4.16
C THR A 240 1.57 5.67 3.90
N PHE A 241 1.41 6.41 2.82
CA PHE A 241 2.40 7.34 2.30
C PHE A 241 1.78 8.73 2.09
N ARG A 242 2.63 9.74 1.93
CA ARG A 242 2.22 11.07 1.52
C ARG A 242 2.31 11.19 0.00
N ARG A 243 1.54 12.08 -0.59
CA ARG A 243 1.60 12.37 -2.03
C ARG A 243 2.96 12.93 -2.47
N THR A 244 3.72 13.50 -1.53
CA THR A 244 5.08 14.04 -1.77
C THR A 244 6.19 13.01 -1.61
N ASP A 245 5.89 11.81 -1.13
CA ASP A 245 6.87 10.75 -0.98
C ASP A 245 7.21 10.15 -2.36
N TYR A 246 8.47 9.81 -2.57
CA TYR A 246 8.92 8.98 -3.67
C TYR A 246 8.84 7.53 -3.24
N LEU A 247 8.19 6.70 -4.04
CA LEU A 247 7.98 5.30 -3.74
C LEU A 247 8.77 4.44 -4.73
N LEU A 248 9.48 3.46 -4.18
CA LEU A 248 10.12 2.40 -4.93
C LEU A 248 9.51 1.08 -4.48
N VAL A 249 9.22 0.19 -5.42
CA VAL A 249 8.79 -1.17 -5.11
C VAL A 249 9.82 -2.13 -5.67
N ARG A 250 10.43 -2.94 -4.81
CA ARG A 250 11.44 -3.94 -5.19
C ARG A 250 10.89 -5.34 -4.99
N PHE A 251 11.16 -6.21 -5.96
CA PHE A 251 10.73 -7.60 -5.95
C PHE A 251 11.56 -8.42 -6.93
N ASN A 252 11.52 -9.73 -6.77
CA ASN A 252 12.01 -10.67 -7.77
C ASN A 252 10.83 -11.47 -8.33
N ALA A 253 10.93 -11.89 -9.58
CA ALA A 253 10.07 -12.86 -10.20
C ALA A 253 10.91 -14.09 -10.56
N TYR A 254 10.52 -15.25 -10.07
CA TYR A 254 11.20 -16.51 -10.25
C TYR A 254 10.36 -17.41 -11.14
N ALA A 255 10.97 -17.98 -12.15
CA ALA A 255 10.37 -19.03 -12.99
C ALA A 255 11.20 -20.30 -12.90
N ALA A 256 10.71 -21.39 -13.49
CA ALA A 256 11.42 -22.65 -13.53
C ALA A 256 12.69 -22.58 -14.39
N GLY A 257 13.75 -23.18 -13.93
CA GLY A 257 15.04 -23.22 -14.65
C GLY A 257 15.67 -21.83 -14.80
N ASP A 258 16.28 -21.58 -15.95
CA ASP A 258 16.94 -20.31 -16.28
C ASP A 258 16.05 -19.35 -17.08
N VAL A 259 14.74 -19.59 -17.09
CA VAL A 259 13.79 -18.73 -17.82
C VAL A 259 13.60 -17.44 -17.05
N VAL A 260 13.84 -16.31 -17.72
CA VAL A 260 13.56 -14.98 -17.19
C VAL A 260 12.16 -14.59 -17.63
N PRO A 261 11.20 -14.41 -16.70
CA PRO A 261 9.86 -14.00 -17.06
C PRO A 261 9.84 -12.55 -17.58
N GLU A 262 8.94 -12.27 -18.48
CA GLU A 262 8.63 -10.90 -18.87
C GLU A 262 7.74 -10.28 -17.78
N VAL A 263 8.15 -9.10 -17.29
CA VAL A 263 7.53 -8.50 -16.09
C VAL A 263 6.97 -7.13 -16.41
N TYR A 264 5.76 -6.87 -15.96
CA TYR A 264 5.04 -5.61 -16.12
C TYR A 264 4.52 -5.12 -14.77
N ALA A 265 4.31 -3.82 -14.66
CA ALA A 265 3.72 -3.19 -13.50
C ALA A 265 2.73 -2.12 -13.91
N ARG A 266 1.58 -2.05 -13.25
CA ARG A 266 0.56 -1.02 -13.48
C ARG A 266 -0.07 -0.53 -12.20
N LEU A 267 -0.56 0.70 -12.20
CA LEU A 267 -1.33 1.26 -11.10
C LEU A 267 -2.81 1.01 -11.35
N LEU A 268 -3.49 0.53 -10.32
CA LEU A 268 -4.93 0.33 -10.30
C LEU A 268 -5.59 1.26 -9.28
N ASN A 269 -6.82 1.64 -9.56
CA ASN A 269 -7.67 2.30 -8.58
C ASN A 269 -8.25 1.27 -7.57
N ARG A 270 -9.01 1.75 -6.58
CA ARG A 270 -9.65 0.91 -5.55
C ARG A 270 -10.62 -0.15 -6.12
N ARG A 271 -11.10 0.00 -7.35
CA ARG A 271 -11.98 -0.97 -8.00
C ARG A 271 -11.23 -2.05 -8.80
N GLY A 272 -9.91 -1.90 -8.91
CA GLY A 272 -9.09 -2.75 -9.76
C GLY A 272 -8.99 -2.28 -11.21
N ASP A 273 -9.55 -1.10 -11.57
CA ASP A 273 -9.41 -0.58 -12.91
C ASP A 273 -8.01 0.00 -13.12
N GLU A 274 -7.42 -0.30 -14.28
CA GLU A 274 -6.12 0.25 -14.65
C GLU A 274 -6.18 1.77 -14.82
N MET A 275 -5.24 2.45 -14.18
CA MET A 275 -5.06 3.90 -14.32
C MET A 275 -3.96 4.22 -15.33
N PHE A 276 -2.79 3.60 -15.18
CA PHE A 276 -1.67 3.73 -16.12
C PHE A 276 -0.57 2.69 -15.82
N PRO A 277 0.27 2.36 -16.82
CA PRO A 277 1.44 1.52 -16.62
C PRO A 277 2.50 2.24 -15.78
N LEU A 278 3.26 1.49 -14.98
CA LEU A 278 4.36 2.01 -14.18
C LEU A 278 5.71 1.70 -14.83
N THR A 279 6.66 2.61 -14.67
CA THR A 279 8.02 2.40 -15.17
C THR A 279 8.71 1.34 -14.33
N LEU A 280 9.18 0.29 -15.00
CA LEU A 280 9.90 -0.83 -14.40
C LEU A 280 11.37 -0.80 -14.82
N ARG A 281 12.27 -0.81 -13.84
CA ARG A 281 13.69 -1.11 -14.06
C ARG A 281 13.85 -2.63 -13.98
N PRO A 282 14.38 -3.29 -15.04
CA PRO A 282 14.51 -4.74 -15.04
C PRO A 282 15.56 -5.22 -14.02
N ALA A 283 15.41 -6.46 -13.61
CA ALA A 283 16.42 -7.12 -12.80
C ALA A 283 17.75 -7.27 -13.56
N SER A 284 18.88 -7.06 -12.90
CA SER A 284 20.20 -7.23 -13.48
C SER A 284 21.25 -7.53 -12.41
N ASP A 285 22.25 -8.34 -12.74
CA ASP A 285 23.41 -8.62 -11.87
C ASP A 285 23.07 -8.95 -10.40
N GLY A 286 22.01 -9.76 -10.19
CA GLY A 286 21.53 -10.13 -8.86
C GLY A 286 20.70 -9.05 -8.15
N GLN A 287 20.44 -7.93 -8.83
CA GLN A 287 19.53 -6.88 -8.32
C GLN A 287 18.07 -7.23 -8.66
N PRO A 288 17.11 -6.92 -7.78
CA PRO A 288 15.69 -7.14 -8.03
C PRO A 288 15.13 -6.19 -9.10
N TYR A 289 13.95 -6.48 -9.60
CA TYR A 289 13.12 -5.50 -10.32
C TYR A 289 12.79 -4.31 -9.42
N GLN A 290 12.73 -3.12 -10.00
CA GLN A 290 12.38 -1.91 -9.29
C GLN A 290 11.34 -1.10 -10.06
N VAL A 291 10.19 -0.86 -9.45
CA VAL A 291 9.19 0.12 -9.91
C VAL A 291 9.43 1.45 -9.22
N GLU A 292 9.42 2.54 -9.98
CA GLU A 292 9.65 3.89 -9.49
C GLU A 292 8.39 4.74 -9.71
N PHE A 293 7.96 5.43 -8.65
CA PHE A 293 6.67 6.09 -8.71
C PHE A 293 6.58 7.30 -7.75
N LEU A 294 6.13 8.44 -8.29
CA LEU A 294 5.82 9.66 -7.52
C LEU A 294 4.32 9.92 -7.55
N PRO A 295 3.61 9.72 -6.43
CA PRO A 295 2.14 9.81 -6.40
C PRO A 295 1.58 11.23 -6.30
N SER A 296 2.35 12.28 -6.59
CA SER A 296 1.96 13.69 -6.37
C SER A 296 0.69 14.12 -7.10
N PHE A 297 0.39 13.50 -8.24
CA PHE A 297 -0.79 13.78 -9.07
C PHE A 297 -2.03 12.98 -8.66
N LEU A 298 -1.90 11.99 -7.78
CA LEU A 298 -3.02 11.20 -7.29
C LEU A 298 -3.77 11.93 -6.17
N ALA A 299 -5.06 11.69 -6.05
CA ALA A 299 -5.85 12.12 -4.90
C ALA A 299 -5.51 11.29 -3.64
N PRO A 300 -5.76 11.80 -2.42
CA PRO A 300 -5.77 10.94 -1.24
C PRO A 300 -6.75 9.79 -1.41
N GLY A 301 -6.33 8.56 -1.07
CA GLY A 301 -7.15 7.37 -1.30
C GLY A 301 -6.36 6.07 -1.22
N GLU A 302 -7.01 4.97 -1.57
CA GLU A 302 -6.45 3.63 -1.63
C GLU A 302 -6.21 3.25 -3.09
N TYR A 303 -5.06 2.65 -3.34
CA TYR A 303 -4.57 2.26 -4.66
C TYR A 303 -3.90 0.90 -4.58
N LEU A 304 -3.75 0.27 -5.75
CA LEU A 304 -3.00 -0.98 -5.86
C LEU A 304 -1.93 -0.84 -6.95
N ILE A 305 -0.80 -1.47 -6.72
CA ILE A 305 0.16 -1.77 -7.77
C ILE A 305 -0.02 -3.24 -8.12
N GLU A 306 -0.29 -3.54 -9.36
CA GLU A 306 -0.30 -4.90 -9.88
C GLU A 306 1.02 -5.17 -10.58
N LEU A 307 1.65 -6.25 -10.15
CA LEU A 307 2.83 -6.83 -10.77
C LEU A 307 2.39 -8.07 -11.54
N MET A 308 2.79 -8.16 -12.79
CA MET A 308 2.49 -9.30 -13.64
C MET A 308 3.79 -9.89 -14.17
N ALA A 309 3.89 -11.19 -14.21
CA ALA A 309 5.02 -11.89 -14.80
C ALA A 309 4.50 -13.02 -15.69
N GLU A 310 5.06 -13.14 -16.88
CA GLU A 310 4.65 -14.15 -17.84
C GLU A 310 5.84 -14.86 -18.50
N THR A 311 5.62 -16.13 -18.79
CA THR A 311 6.47 -16.96 -19.66
C THR A 311 5.55 -17.63 -20.69
N PRO A 312 6.07 -18.27 -21.73
CA PRO A 312 5.22 -19.01 -22.69
C PRO A 312 4.35 -20.11 -22.06
N GLN A 313 4.64 -20.54 -20.82
CA GLN A 313 3.98 -21.67 -20.15
C GLN A 313 3.13 -21.27 -18.94
N SER A 314 3.38 -20.12 -18.33
CA SER A 314 2.69 -19.72 -17.12
C SER A 314 2.65 -18.20 -16.94
N GLU A 315 1.67 -17.73 -16.19
CA GLU A 315 1.50 -16.34 -15.79
C GLU A 315 1.28 -16.26 -14.27
N ALA A 316 1.68 -15.17 -13.66
CA ALA A 316 1.44 -14.86 -12.26
C ALA A 316 1.18 -13.36 -12.07
N SER A 317 0.35 -13.02 -11.08
CA SER A 317 0.13 -11.64 -10.69
C SER A 317 0.17 -11.47 -9.17
N GLU A 318 0.62 -10.30 -8.71
CA GLU A 318 0.68 -9.92 -7.31
C GLU A 318 0.12 -8.51 -7.13
N LEU A 319 -0.75 -8.32 -6.15
CA LEU A 319 -1.41 -7.05 -5.86
C LEU A 319 -0.88 -6.43 -4.56
N LEU A 320 -0.33 -5.23 -4.66
CA LEU A 320 0.17 -4.47 -3.52
C LEU A 320 -0.74 -3.28 -3.25
N ALA A 321 -1.50 -3.36 -2.17
CA ALA A 321 -2.32 -2.22 -1.76
C ALA A 321 -1.51 -1.21 -0.94
N PHE A 322 -1.81 0.08 -1.15
CA PHE A 322 -1.26 1.18 -0.36
C PHE A 322 -2.27 2.33 -0.25
N ARG A 323 -2.05 3.20 0.73
CA ARG A 323 -2.90 4.37 0.98
C ARG A 323 -2.09 5.65 0.87
N LEU A 324 -2.66 6.65 0.20
CA LEU A 324 -2.15 8.02 0.18
C LEU A 324 -2.94 8.88 1.16
N GLY A 325 -2.23 9.45 2.12
CA GLY A 325 -2.78 10.45 3.03
C GLY A 325 -2.79 11.85 2.40
N ALA A 326 -3.51 12.75 3.06
CA ALA A 326 -3.56 14.16 2.68
C ALA A 326 -2.24 14.88 2.98
#